data_e728e1a3716372183de0a011e8f8b971
#
_entry.id   e728e1a3716372183de0a011e8f8b971
#
_cell.length_a   1.000
_cell.length_b   1.000
_cell.length_c   1.000
_cell.angle_alpha   90.00
_cell.angle_beta   90.00
_cell.angle_gamma   90.00
#
_symmetry.space_group_name_H-M   'P 1'
#
loop_
_entity.id
_entity.type
_entity.pdbx_description
1 polymer ?
#
loop_
_entity_poly.entity_id
_entity_poly.type
_entity_poly.pdbx_seq_one_letter_code
_entity_poly.pdbx_strand_id
1 'polypeptide(L)'
;MNFFMSKKELPPYKLYNLIPSQQTMYLMVKYSFHKQLVQIPTSFTVDLDIDFDILQKAFDIETERNDSLRNKFVKTENGIMQYFLPKAKYTIPVKYFSSVEEQEAFFSADAQKPVLFLKNDETFRMYFYKTQGGGAGIYTNVSHMIMDAMGIVGMYFDLLRIYRALANGDEMPAPLDKYEDYIQAEFKSLSDKKKMAKHEKFYKEYFLRGGEPFYAGVHGPEFLEKFRKKKKNPSLRVPAAYNPIYDKSETIIEHISAEDAKKIFDFCMEKQIAPESLSS
;
A
#
# COMPACT_ATOMS: atom_id res chain seq x y z
N MET A 1 18.65 -33.15 4.20
CA MET A 1 18.93 -32.66 2.84
C MET A 1 19.13 -31.15 2.96
N ASN A 2 20.40 -30.73 3.13
CA ASN A 2 20.77 -29.33 3.33
C ASN A 2 20.68 -28.62 1.98
N PHE A 3 19.63 -27.84 1.78
CA PHE A 3 19.60 -26.83 0.72
C PHE A 3 20.61 -25.74 1.09
N PHE A 4 21.78 -25.81 0.51
CA PHE A 4 22.70 -24.66 0.46
C PHE A 4 22.01 -23.56 -0.35
N MET A 5 21.33 -22.64 0.33
CA MET A 5 21.01 -21.35 -0.27
C MET A 5 22.34 -20.66 -0.58
N SER A 6 22.66 -20.46 -1.85
CA SER A 6 23.80 -19.63 -2.24
C SER A 6 23.69 -18.30 -1.49
N LYS A 7 24.73 -17.88 -0.77
CA LYS A 7 24.80 -16.53 -0.20
C LYS A 7 24.71 -15.57 -1.37
N LYS A 8 23.54 -14.95 -1.56
CA LYS A 8 23.39 -13.87 -2.53
C LYS A 8 24.35 -12.78 -2.05
N GLU A 9 25.29 -12.36 -2.86
CA GLU A 9 26.21 -11.27 -2.51
C GLU A 9 25.40 -10.04 -2.14
N LEU A 10 25.83 -9.33 -1.11
CA LEU A 10 25.17 -8.09 -0.72
C LEU A 10 25.35 -7.05 -1.82
N PRO A 11 24.32 -6.26 -2.13
CA PRO A 11 24.44 -5.20 -3.13
C PRO A 11 25.48 -4.15 -2.68
N PRO A 12 26.23 -3.53 -3.60
CA PRO A 12 27.23 -2.52 -3.29
C PRO A 12 26.63 -1.16 -2.93
N TYR A 13 25.47 -1.15 -2.29
CA TYR A 13 24.71 0.05 -1.93
C TYR A 13 24.57 0.16 -0.42
N LYS A 14 24.33 1.37 0.07
CA LYS A 14 24.01 1.61 1.47
C LYS A 14 22.73 0.88 1.86
N LEU A 15 22.82 0.08 2.91
CA LEU A 15 21.69 -0.68 3.45
C LEU A 15 21.04 0.09 4.59
N TYR A 16 19.71 0.05 4.63
CA TYR A 16 18.89 0.66 5.67
C TYR A 16 18.02 -0.39 6.32
N ASN A 17 17.78 -0.24 7.61
CA ASN A 17 16.79 -1.05 8.30
C ASN A 17 15.39 -0.75 7.76
N LEU A 18 14.50 -1.75 7.83
CA LEU A 18 13.09 -1.53 7.59
C LEU A 18 12.50 -0.63 8.67
N ILE A 19 11.73 0.37 8.31
CA ILE A 19 10.94 1.16 9.26
C ILE A 19 9.82 0.30 9.86
N PRO A 20 9.21 0.66 11.00
CA PRO A 20 8.23 -0.19 11.69
C PRO A 20 7.05 -0.62 10.83
N SER A 21 6.51 0.26 9.98
CA SER A 21 5.45 -0.08 9.04
C SER A 21 5.88 -1.16 8.05
N GLN A 22 7.07 -1.04 7.46
CA GLN A 22 7.63 -2.06 6.57
C GLN A 22 7.90 -3.38 7.30
N GLN A 23 8.35 -3.35 8.56
CA GLN A 23 8.52 -4.57 9.36
C GLN A 23 7.19 -5.30 9.54
N THR A 24 6.11 -4.57 9.82
CA THR A 24 4.76 -5.15 9.92
C THR A 24 4.34 -5.79 8.60
N MET A 25 4.49 -5.08 7.48
CA MET A 25 4.16 -5.62 6.15
C MET A 25 4.99 -6.86 5.82
N TYR A 26 6.30 -6.83 6.13
CA TYR A 26 7.16 -7.99 5.93
C TYR A 26 6.71 -9.20 6.75
N LEU A 27 6.32 -9.01 8.02
CA LEU A 27 5.82 -10.10 8.86
C LEU A 27 4.52 -10.67 8.30
N MET A 28 3.62 -9.83 7.80
CA MET A 28 2.40 -10.27 7.13
C MET A 28 2.72 -11.12 5.89
N VAL A 29 3.63 -10.67 5.02
CA VAL A 29 4.08 -11.49 3.86
C VAL A 29 4.72 -12.79 4.31
N LYS A 30 5.58 -12.74 5.34
CA LYS A 30 6.33 -13.90 5.80
C LYS A 30 5.42 -15.03 6.30
N TYR A 31 4.40 -14.68 7.08
CA TYR A 31 3.56 -15.65 7.78
C TYR A 31 2.21 -15.91 7.09
N SER A 32 1.80 -15.12 6.11
CA SER A 32 0.60 -15.39 5.33
C SER A 32 0.83 -16.50 4.28
N PHE A 33 -0.18 -17.30 4.03
CA PHE A 33 -0.23 -18.19 2.87
C PHE A 33 -0.55 -17.41 1.58
N HIS A 34 -1.27 -16.31 1.69
CA HIS A 34 -1.68 -15.43 0.59
C HIS A 34 -0.74 -14.22 0.51
N LYS A 35 0.31 -14.33 -0.29
CA LYS A 35 1.35 -13.28 -0.39
C LYS A 35 0.84 -11.97 -1.02
N GLN A 36 -0.27 -12.03 -1.72
CA GLN A 36 -0.93 -10.86 -2.32
C GLN A 36 -1.63 -9.95 -1.29
N LEU A 37 -1.78 -10.34 -0.02
CA LEU A 37 -2.42 -9.53 1.01
C LEU A 37 -1.72 -8.20 1.30
N VAL A 38 -0.45 -8.06 0.94
CA VAL A 38 0.35 -6.86 1.19
C VAL A 38 0.73 -6.16 -0.10
N GLN A 39 -0.15 -6.16 -1.06
CA GLN A 39 -0.04 -5.40 -2.29
C GLN A 39 -1.31 -4.58 -2.51
N ILE A 40 -1.17 -3.50 -3.23
CA ILE A 40 -2.23 -2.52 -3.47
C ILE A 40 -2.45 -2.43 -4.98
N PRO A 41 -3.41 -3.19 -5.53
CA PRO A 41 -3.83 -3.00 -6.90
C PRO A 41 -4.70 -1.74 -7.00
N THR A 42 -4.35 -0.84 -7.89
CA THR A 42 -5.08 0.40 -8.15
C THR A 42 -5.10 0.71 -9.63
N SER A 43 -6.15 1.36 -10.10
CA SER A 43 -6.21 1.92 -11.43
C SER A 43 -6.62 3.39 -11.37
N PHE A 44 -6.07 4.17 -12.27
CA PHE A 44 -6.40 5.55 -12.49
C PHE A 44 -6.80 5.71 -13.96
N THR A 45 -8.07 6.08 -14.21
CA THR A 45 -8.64 6.23 -15.55
C THR A 45 -8.97 7.69 -15.80
N VAL A 46 -8.71 8.15 -17.01
CA VAL A 46 -9.14 9.46 -17.49
C VAL A 46 -9.89 9.29 -18.82
N ASP A 47 -10.90 10.11 -19.02
CA ASP A 47 -11.64 10.19 -20.28
C ASP A 47 -10.96 11.22 -21.21
N LEU A 48 -9.69 11.01 -21.45
CA LEU A 48 -8.85 11.84 -22.32
C LEU A 48 -7.98 10.95 -23.18
N ASP A 49 -7.56 11.47 -24.32
CA ASP A 49 -6.58 10.78 -25.16
C ASP A 49 -5.19 10.97 -24.55
N ILE A 50 -4.53 9.85 -24.22
CA ILE A 50 -3.20 9.84 -23.62
C ILE A 50 -2.18 9.41 -24.67
N ASP A 51 -1.13 10.21 -24.84
CA ASP A 51 0.07 9.81 -25.55
C ASP A 51 0.94 8.93 -24.64
N PHE A 52 1.00 7.64 -24.94
CA PHE A 52 1.76 6.67 -24.14
C PHE A 52 3.28 6.83 -24.26
N ASP A 53 3.79 7.43 -25.31
CA ASP A 53 5.22 7.72 -25.42
C ASP A 53 5.62 8.87 -24.50
N ILE A 54 4.77 9.88 -24.39
CA ILE A 54 4.94 10.97 -23.41
C ILE A 54 4.76 10.43 -21.99
N LEU A 55 3.76 9.56 -21.77
CA LEU A 55 3.53 8.96 -20.45
C LEU A 55 4.71 8.08 -20.00
N GLN A 56 5.33 7.33 -20.91
CA GLN A 56 6.55 6.56 -20.63
C GLN A 56 7.70 7.49 -20.23
N LYS A 57 7.91 8.60 -20.97
CA LYS A 57 8.94 9.58 -20.62
C LYS A 57 8.66 10.23 -19.26
N ALA A 58 7.39 10.52 -18.97
CA ALA A 58 6.99 11.04 -17.67
C ALA A 58 7.30 10.05 -16.55
N PHE A 59 7.04 8.76 -16.77
CA PHE A 59 7.36 7.71 -15.82
C PHE A 59 8.86 7.47 -15.64
N ASP A 60 9.65 7.63 -16.69
CA ASP A 60 11.12 7.59 -16.59
C ASP A 60 11.62 8.70 -15.65
N ILE A 61 11.09 9.93 -15.78
CA ILE A 61 11.39 11.06 -14.88
C ILE A 61 10.88 10.79 -13.46
N GLU A 62 9.64 10.29 -13.32
CA GLU A 62 9.08 9.92 -12.00
C GLU A 62 9.95 8.87 -11.30
N THR A 63 10.44 7.87 -12.05
CA THR A 63 11.35 6.85 -11.52
C THR A 63 12.68 7.43 -11.02
N GLU A 64 13.20 8.47 -11.66
CA GLU A 64 14.42 9.15 -11.20
C GLU A 64 14.21 9.98 -9.95
N ARG A 65 13.02 10.59 -9.80
CA ARG A 65 12.66 11.48 -8.70
C ARG A 65 12.20 10.73 -7.47
N ASN A 66 11.48 9.62 -7.64
CA ASN A 66 10.80 8.87 -6.59
C ASN A 66 11.64 7.67 -6.14
N ASP A 67 12.30 7.81 -4.99
CA ASP A 67 13.15 6.76 -4.44
C ASP A 67 12.38 5.46 -4.20
N SER A 68 11.08 5.52 -3.88
CA SER A 68 10.26 4.33 -3.61
C SER A 68 10.18 3.39 -4.82
N LEU A 69 10.15 3.92 -6.05
CA LEU A 69 10.17 3.13 -7.28
C LEU A 69 11.51 2.40 -7.50
N ARG A 70 12.57 2.88 -6.85
CA ARG A 70 13.93 2.31 -6.93
C ARG A 70 14.31 1.52 -5.67
N ASN A 71 13.38 1.39 -4.71
CA ASN A 71 13.59 0.67 -3.47
C ASN A 71 13.63 -0.84 -3.73
N LYS A 72 14.64 -1.51 -3.20
CA LYS A 72 14.88 -2.94 -3.27
C LYS A 72 15.16 -3.51 -1.89
N PHE A 73 15.00 -4.82 -1.75
CA PHE A 73 15.14 -5.52 -0.48
C PHE A 73 16.11 -6.67 -0.59
N VAL A 74 16.89 -6.88 0.46
CA VAL A 74 17.86 -7.97 0.53
C VAL A 74 17.81 -8.64 1.90
N LYS A 75 17.96 -9.96 1.91
CA LYS A 75 18.10 -10.72 3.14
C LYS A 75 19.57 -10.70 3.59
N THR A 76 19.78 -10.27 4.83
CA THR A 76 21.11 -10.24 5.49
C THR A 76 21.12 -11.15 6.71
N GLU A 77 22.24 -11.27 7.38
CA GLU A 77 22.35 -11.98 8.67
C GLU A 77 21.52 -11.29 9.77
N ASN A 78 21.34 -9.97 9.68
CA ASN A 78 20.55 -9.16 10.61
C ASN A 78 19.06 -9.02 10.23
N GLY A 79 18.58 -9.80 9.24
CA GLY A 79 17.20 -9.76 8.78
C GLY A 79 17.06 -9.16 7.37
N ILE A 80 15.89 -8.60 7.09
CA ILE A 80 15.64 -7.93 5.81
C ILE A 80 16.05 -6.47 5.92
N MET A 81 16.80 -6.01 4.94
CA MET A 81 17.21 -4.62 4.78
C MET A 81 16.77 -4.09 3.43
N GLN A 82 16.70 -2.79 3.30
CA GLN A 82 16.35 -2.10 2.06
C GLN A 82 17.52 -1.27 1.54
N TYR A 83 17.50 -1.02 0.23
CA TYR A 83 18.45 -0.15 -0.44
C TYR A 83 17.81 0.49 -1.67
N PHE A 84 18.39 1.58 -2.15
CA PHE A 84 17.89 2.29 -3.31
C PHE A 84 18.86 2.13 -4.47
N LEU A 85 18.33 1.75 -5.64
CA LEU A 85 19.11 1.80 -6.87
C LEU A 85 19.36 3.27 -7.22
N PRO A 86 20.60 3.66 -7.62
CA PRO A 86 20.88 5.03 -8.04
C PRO A 86 20.12 5.41 -9.32
N LYS A 87 19.87 4.42 -10.16
CA LYS A 87 19.07 4.54 -11.39
C LYS A 87 18.27 3.26 -11.60
N ALA A 88 17.07 3.39 -12.14
CA ALA A 88 16.27 2.30 -12.66
C ALA A 88 15.57 2.76 -13.94
N LYS A 89 15.31 1.83 -14.84
CA LYS A 89 14.52 2.06 -16.04
C LYS A 89 13.52 0.92 -16.19
N TYR A 90 12.27 1.28 -16.35
CA TYR A 90 11.17 0.34 -16.54
C TYR A 90 10.45 0.68 -17.83
N THR A 91 10.31 -0.29 -18.72
CA THR A 91 9.44 -0.15 -19.89
C THR A 91 8.04 -0.65 -19.49
N ILE A 92 7.08 0.24 -19.49
CA ILE A 92 5.73 -0.08 -19.06
C ILE A 92 4.92 -0.60 -20.26
N PRO A 93 4.40 -1.84 -20.21
CA PRO A 93 3.60 -2.38 -21.30
C PRO A 93 2.29 -1.61 -21.46
N VAL A 94 1.88 -1.34 -22.70
CA VAL A 94 0.56 -0.80 -23.02
C VAL A 94 -0.40 -1.96 -23.29
N LYS A 95 -1.58 -1.92 -22.65
CA LYS A 95 -2.67 -2.88 -22.85
C LYS A 95 -3.85 -2.20 -23.54
N TYR A 96 -4.44 -2.90 -24.49
CA TYR A 96 -5.65 -2.47 -25.17
C TYR A 96 -6.75 -3.46 -24.87
N PHE A 97 -7.89 -2.97 -24.38
CA PHE A 97 -9.05 -3.78 -24.04
C PHE A 97 -10.21 -3.44 -24.95
N SER A 98 -10.94 -4.46 -25.38
CA SER A 98 -12.12 -4.31 -26.23
C SER A 98 -13.36 -3.88 -25.45
N SER A 99 -13.35 -4.04 -24.12
CA SER A 99 -14.44 -3.61 -23.24
C SER A 99 -13.95 -3.38 -21.80
N VAL A 100 -14.78 -2.73 -20.98
CA VAL A 100 -14.53 -2.51 -19.55
C VAL A 100 -14.50 -3.84 -18.80
N GLU A 101 -15.35 -4.80 -19.17
CA GLU A 101 -15.39 -6.13 -18.54
C GLU A 101 -14.08 -6.90 -18.75
N GLU A 102 -13.48 -6.83 -19.95
CA GLU A 102 -12.18 -7.42 -20.25
C GLU A 102 -11.08 -6.76 -19.40
N GLN A 103 -11.10 -5.44 -19.28
CA GLN A 103 -10.18 -4.68 -18.43
C GLN A 103 -10.29 -5.11 -16.97
N GLU A 104 -11.49 -5.15 -16.42
CA GLU A 104 -11.73 -5.55 -15.02
C GLU A 104 -11.31 -6.99 -14.75
N ALA A 105 -11.60 -7.89 -15.68
CA ALA A 105 -11.14 -9.28 -15.58
C ALA A 105 -9.62 -9.38 -15.56
N PHE A 106 -8.93 -8.59 -16.39
CA PHE A 106 -7.45 -8.54 -16.38
C PHE A 106 -6.92 -8.00 -15.06
N PHE A 107 -7.47 -6.89 -14.55
CA PHE A 107 -7.04 -6.29 -13.30
C PHE A 107 -7.27 -7.22 -12.10
N SER A 108 -8.43 -7.85 -12.04
CA SER A 108 -8.74 -8.86 -11.02
C SER A 108 -7.77 -10.03 -11.05
N ALA A 109 -7.44 -10.53 -12.24
CA ALA A 109 -6.49 -11.62 -12.40
C ALA A 109 -5.05 -11.22 -12.03
N ASP A 110 -4.63 -9.98 -12.32
CA ASP A 110 -3.32 -9.47 -11.92
C ASP A 110 -3.24 -9.22 -10.40
N ALA A 111 -4.32 -8.71 -9.80
CA ALA A 111 -4.40 -8.49 -8.35
C ALA A 111 -4.20 -9.78 -7.54
N GLN A 112 -4.53 -10.94 -8.08
CA GLN A 112 -4.30 -12.24 -7.44
C GLN A 112 -2.86 -12.75 -7.57
N LYS A 113 -2.04 -12.15 -8.44
CA LYS A 113 -0.64 -12.55 -8.61
C LYS A 113 0.23 -11.82 -7.60
N PRO A 114 0.95 -12.52 -6.70
CA PRO A 114 1.75 -11.85 -5.68
C PRO A 114 2.92 -11.08 -6.28
N VAL A 115 3.22 -9.92 -5.69
CA VAL A 115 4.43 -9.14 -5.94
C VAL A 115 5.53 -9.67 -5.00
N LEU A 116 6.56 -10.32 -5.55
CA LEU A 116 7.54 -11.10 -4.77
C LEU A 116 8.88 -10.36 -4.67
N PHE A 117 8.93 -9.29 -3.89
CA PHE A 117 10.06 -8.38 -3.76
C PHE A 117 11.39 -9.04 -3.28
N LEU A 118 11.33 -10.17 -2.55
CA LEU A 118 12.53 -10.91 -2.13
C LEU A 118 12.96 -12.00 -3.11
N LYS A 119 12.05 -12.47 -3.96
CA LYS A 119 12.31 -13.57 -4.88
C LYS A 119 12.73 -13.06 -6.26
N ASN A 120 11.97 -12.12 -6.80
CA ASN A 120 12.10 -11.63 -8.18
C ASN A 120 12.59 -10.19 -8.25
N ASP A 121 12.92 -9.55 -7.10
CA ASP A 121 13.21 -8.12 -6.97
C ASP A 121 12.06 -7.23 -7.51
N GLU A 122 10.85 -7.80 -7.65
CA GLU A 122 9.65 -7.14 -8.14
C GLU A 122 8.97 -6.41 -6.99
N THR A 123 8.96 -5.08 -7.02
CA THR A 123 8.31 -4.26 -5.99
C THR A 123 6.98 -3.68 -6.45
N PHE A 124 6.74 -3.68 -7.75
CA PHE A 124 5.46 -3.31 -8.36
C PHE A 124 5.33 -3.93 -9.75
N ARG A 125 4.09 -3.98 -10.26
CA ARG A 125 3.74 -4.16 -11.66
C ARG A 125 2.90 -2.97 -12.11
N MET A 126 3.11 -2.53 -13.34
CA MET A 126 2.39 -1.39 -13.92
C MET A 126 2.06 -1.69 -15.38
N TYR A 127 0.89 -1.20 -15.80
CA TYR A 127 0.45 -1.21 -17.18
C TYR A 127 -0.17 0.13 -17.53
N PHE A 128 0.18 0.67 -18.67
CA PHE A 128 -0.64 1.68 -19.31
C PHE A 128 -1.75 0.98 -20.08
N TYR A 129 -2.91 1.58 -20.18
CA TYR A 129 -4.01 0.92 -20.88
C TYR A 129 -4.93 1.91 -21.58
N LYS A 130 -5.62 1.40 -22.61
CA LYS A 130 -6.72 2.06 -23.29
C LYS A 130 -7.84 1.05 -23.47
N THR A 131 -9.07 1.44 -23.12
CA THR A 131 -10.25 0.59 -23.18
C THR A 131 -11.27 1.23 -24.13
N GLN A 132 -11.80 0.44 -25.04
CA GLN A 132 -12.85 0.90 -25.93
C GLN A 132 -14.11 1.23 -25.11
N GLY A 133 -14.55 2.50 -25.15
CA GLY A 133 -15.67 2.99 -24.35
C GLY A 133 -15.37 3.20 -22.85
N GLY A 134 -14.12 3.00 -22.40
CA GLY A 134 -13.73 3.08 -20.98
C GLY A 134 -12.58 4.03 -20.66
N GLY A 135 -12.10 4.81 -21.62
CA GLY A 135 -11.01 5.76 -21.41
C GLY A 135 -9.61 5.12 -21.46
N ALA A 136 -8.62 5.89 -21.02
CA ALA A 136 -7.23 5.47 -20.94
C ALA A 136 -6.66 5.71 -19.53
N GLY A 137 -5.61 5.02 -19.16
CA GLY A 137 -5.09 5.17 -17.80
C GLY A 137 -3.88 4.32 -17.45
N ILE A 138 -3.69 4.21 -16.15
CA ILE A 138 -2.57 3.50 -15.52
C ILE A 138 -3.15 2.50 -14.52
N TYR A 139 -2.75 1.25 -14.62
CA TYR A 139 -2.97 0.25 -13.59
C TYR A 139 -1.64 -0.03 -12.89
N THR A 140 -1.66 -0.08 -11.57
CA THR A 140 -0.52 -0.50 -10.75
C THR A 140 -0.92 -1.56 -9.75
N ASN A 141 -0.02 -2.48 -9.48
CA ASN A 141 -0.09 -3.41 -8.37
C ASN A 141 1.22 -3.30 -7.60
N VAL A 142 1.18 -2.57 -6.49
CA VAL A 142 2.38 -2.13 -5.75
C VAL A 142 2.49 -2.92 -4.45
N SER A 143 3.71 -3.36 -4.11
CA SER A 143 3.99 -3.91 -2.79
C SER A 143 3.87 -2.83 -1.72
N HIS A 144 3.11 -3.10 -0.68
CA HIS A 144 2.97 -2.19 0.48
C HIS A 144 4.30 -1.95 1.23
N MET A 145 5.36 -2.66 0.82
CA MET A 145 6.73 -2.44 1.30
C MET A 145 7.33 -1.12 0.80
N ILE A 146 6.86 -0.60 -0.34
CA ILE A 146 7.45 0.60 -0.96
C ILE A 146 6.52 1.80 -0.97
N MET A 147 5.21 1.60 -0.94
CA MET A 147 4.20 2.66 -0.94
C MET A 147 2.95 2.21 -0.18
N ASP A 148 2.24 3.17 0.39
CA ASP A 148 0.86 3.04 0.83
C ASP A 148 -0.10 3.69 -0.18
N ALA A 149 -1.40 3.71 0.15
CA ALA A 149 -2.41 4.28 -0.74
C ALA A 149 -2.16 5.76 -1.04
N MET A 150 -1.73 6.55 -0.04
CA MET A 150 -1.42 7.98 -0.23
C MET A 150 -0.16 8.17 -1.07
N GLY A 151 0.85 7.33 -0.90
CA GLY A 151 2.04 7.32 -1.74
C GLY A 151 1.72 7.02 -3.21
N ILE A 152 0.81 6.08 -3.48
CA ILE A 152 0.37 5.76 -4.85
C ILE A 152 -0.39 6.94 -5.47
N VAL A 153 -1.31 7.55 -4.71
CA VAL A 153 -2.05 8.74 -5.16
C VAL A 153 -1.09 9.89 -5.45
N GLY A 154 -0.12 10.13 -4.55
CA GLY A 154 0.93 11.14 -4.74
C GLY A 154 1.75 10.89 -6.01
N MET A 155 2.16 9.64 -6.24
CA MET A 155 2.87 9.23 -7.45
C MET A 155 2.04 9.50 -8.72
N TYR A 156 0.74 9.17 -8.73
CA TYR A 156 -0.11 9.45 -9.89
C TYR A 156 -0.23 10.95 -10.17
N PHE A 157 -0.40 11.78 -9.13
CA PHE A 157 -0.46 13.22 -9.31
C PHE A 157 0.86 13.81 -9.81
N ASP A 158 2.01 13.34 -9.29
CA ASP A 158 3.31 13.82 -9.76
C ASP A 158 3.54 13.39 -11.22
N LEU A 159 3.25 12.13 -11.54
CA LEU A 159 3.34 11.60 -12.90
C LEU A 159 2.47 12.39 -13.90
N LEU A 160 1.26 12.76 -13.53
CA LEU A 160 0.37 13.56 -14.39
C LEU A 160 0.88 14.99 -14.56
N ARG A 161 1.47 15.59 -13.53
CA ARG A 161 2.10 16.91 -13.63
C ARG A 161 3.30 16.87 -14.58
N ILE A 162 4.13 15.83 -14.47
CA ILE A 162 5.26 15.62 -15.38
C ILE A 162 4.76 15.40 -16.81
N TYR A 163 3.72 14.57 -16.99
CA TYR A 163 3.10 14.34 -18.30
C TYR A 163 2.63 15.66 -18.92
N ARG A 164 1.91 16.50 -18.18
CA ARG A 164 1.46 17.81 -18.65
C ARG A 164 2.61 18.75 -18.98
N ALA A 165 3.67 18.75 -18.17
CA ALA A 165 4.86 19.54 -18.46
C ALA A 165 5.50 19.14 -19.78
N LEU A 166 5.57 17.83 -20.07
CA LEU A 166 6.11 17.33 -21.34
C LEU A 166 5.19 17.56 -22.54
N ALA A 167 3.87 17.43 -22.34
CA ALA A 167 2.88 17.53 -23.41
C ALA A 167 2.55 18.98 -23.78
N ASN A 168 2.45 19.86 -22.80
CA ASN A 168 1.96 21.23 -22.95
C ASN A 168 3.03 22.29 -22.71
N GLY A 169 4.20 21.93 -22.19
CA GLY A 169 5.21 22.88 -21.77
C GLY A 169 4.91 23.56 -20.41
N ASP A 170 4.06 22.92 -19.57
CA ASP A 170 3.83 23.37 -18.20
C ASP A 170 5.14 23.29 -17.38
N GLU A 171 5.17 23.96 -16.23
CA GLU A 171 6.32 23.90 -15.31
C GLU A 171 6.45 22.48 -14.71
N MET A 172 7.68 22.00 -14.66
CA MET A 172 7.98 20.73 -13.98
C MET A 172 7.69 20.83 -12.48
N PRO A 173 7.10 19.80 -11.88
CA PRO A 173 6.87 19.79 -10.45
C PRO A 173 8.18 19.84 -9.66
N ALA A 174 8.16 20.45 -8.46
CA ALA A 174 9.31 20.54 -7.58
C ALA A 174 9.90 19.14 -7.27
N PRO A 175 11.21 19.02 -7.01
CA PRO A 175 11.82 17.74 -6.60
C PRO A 175 11.12 17.13 -5.39
N LEU A 176 11.07 15.81 -5.33
CA LEU A 176 10.59 15.08 -4.16
C LEU A 176 11.70 15.00 -3.09
N ASP A 177 11.29 14.94 -1.83
CA ASP A 177 12.20 14.65 -0.73
C ASP A 177 12.78 13.24 -0.84
N LYS A 178 13.99 13.04 -0.31
CA LYS A 178 14.64 11.75 -0.32
C LYS A 178 14.00 10.81 0.71
N TYR A 179 13.71 9.60 0.31
CA TYR A 179 13.19 8.59 1.23
C TYR A 179 14.19 8.24 2.35
N GLU A 180 15.48 8.37 2.09
CA GLU A 180 16.53 8.23 3.12
C GLU A 180 16.33 9.19 4.29
N ASP A 181 15.99 10.46 4.02
CA ASP A 181 15.77 11.46 5.05
C ASP A 181 14.56 11.10 5.92
N TYR A 182 13.50 10.57 5.30
CA TYR A 182 12.36 10.02 6.03
C TYR A 182 12.75 8.85 6.93
N ILE A 183 13.53 7.88 6.43
CA ILE A 183 14.02 6.75 7.24
C ILE A 183 14.81 7.26 8.47
N GLN A 184 15.71 8.21 8.26
CA GLN A 184 16.52 8.79 9.35
C GLN A 184 15.66 9.53 10.37
N ALA A 185 14.68 10.32 9.92
CA ALA A 185 13.76 11.04 10.78
C ALA A 185 12.90 10.09 11.63
N GLU A 186 12.43 8.99 11.04
CA GLU A 186 11.65 7.95 11.73
C GLU A 186 12.48 7.30 12.84
N PHE A 187 13.68 6.83 12.55
CA PHE A 187 14.56 6.23 13.56
C PHE A 187 15.02 7.22 14.64
N LYS A 188 15.26 8.46 14.26
CA LYS A 188 15.54 9.55 15.24
C LYS A 188 14.37 9.73 16.18
N SER A 189 13.13 9.79 15.65
CA SER A 189 11.91 9.89 16.45
C SER A 189 11.72 8.71 17.40
N LEU A 190 11.96 7.48 16.92
CA LEU A 190 11.87 6.26 17.73
C LEU A 190 12.96 6.18 18.83
N SER A 191 14.11 6.78 18.62
CA SER A 191 15.19 6.82 19.60
C SER A 191 15.01 7.89 20.71
N ASP A 192 14.05 8.79 20.55
CA ASP A 192 13.72 9.81 21.56
C ASP A 192 12.96 9.17 22.74
N LYS A 193 13.72 8.81 23.76
CA LYS A 193 13.20 8.15 24.97
C LYS A 193 12.10 8.96 25.67
N LYS A 194 12.21 10.29 25.69
CA LYS A 194 11.22 11.17 26.34
C LYS A 194 9.90 11.16 25.57
N LYS A 195 9.97 11.26 24.25
CA LYS A 195 8.81 11.17 23.36
C LYS A 195 8.14 9.80 23.48
N MET A 196 8.94 8.72 23.43
CA MET A 196 8.42 7.35 23.52
C MET A 196 7.78 7.07 24.88
N ALA A 197 8.36 7.53 26.00
CA ALA A 197 7.76 7.39 27.31
C ALA A 197 6.42 8.13 27.43
N LYS A 198 6.29 9.32 26.81
CA LYS A 198 5.03 10.06 26.75
C LYS A 198 3.97 9.29 25.95
N HIS A 199 4.32 8.71 24.79
CA HIS A 199 3.40 7.90 24.00
C HIS A 199 2.98 6.63 24.76
N GLU A 200 3.93 5.94 25.36
CA GLU A 200 3.63 4.74 26.16
C GLU A 200 2.65 5.05 27.29
N LYS A 201 2.89 6.13 28.04
CA LYS A 201 1.96 6.58 29.10
C LYS A 201 0.56 6.85 28.55
N PHE A 202 0.47 7.62 27.45
CA PHE A 202 -0.80 7.96 26.80
C PHE A 202 -1.58 6.70 26.39
N TYR A 203 -0.94 5.76 25.69
CA TYR A 203 -1.61 4.56 25.22
C TYR A 203 -1.98 3.61 26.35
N LYS A 204 -1.15 3.48 27.39
CA LYS A 204 -1.51 2.71 28.59
C LYS A 204 -2.76 3.28 29.27
N GLU A 205 -2.81 4.58 29.48
CA GLU A 205 -3.98 5.24 30.06
C GLU A 205 -5.21 5.11 29.17
N TYR A 206 -5.06 5.28 27.85
CA TYR A 206 -6.14 5.15 26.88
C TYR A 206 -6.75 3.74 26.88
N PHE A 207 -5.93 2.70 26.82
CA PHE A 207 -6.41 1.32 26.81
C PHE A 207 -7.01 0.87 28.14
N LEU A 208 -6.60 1.48 29.24
CA LEU A 208 -7.13 1.12 30.58
C LEU A 208 -8.42 1.87 30.94
N ARG A 209 -8.78 2.94 30.23
CA ARG A 209 -10.00 3.72 30.49
C ARG A 209 -11.30 2.91 30.40
N GLY A 210 -11.37 1.96 29.48
CA GLY A 210 -12.53 1.14 29.20
C GLY A 210 -12.55 -0.20 29.95
N GLY A 211 -11.64 -0.41 30.90
CA GLY A 211 -11.44 -1.73 31.50
C GLY A 211 -10.59 -2.65 30.60
N GLU A 212 -10.68 -3.95 30.81
CA GLU A 212 -9.97 -4.91 29.97
C GLU A 212 -10.51 -4.91 28.54
N PRO A 213 -9.67 -4.60 27.52
CA PRO A 213 -10.13 -4.63 26.13
C PRO A 213 -10.52 -6.07 25.74
N PHE A 214 -11.64 -6.20 25.08
CA PHE A 214 -12.09 -7.45 24.49
C PHE A 214 -12.24 -7.29 22.97
N TYR A 215 -12.15 -8.39 22.26
CA TYR A 215 -12.35 -8.39 20.83
C TYR A 215 -13.83 -8.20 20.51
N ALA A 216 -14.15 -7.07 19.93
CA ALA A 216 -15.46 -6.79 19.34
C ALA A 216 -15.27 -6.70 17.81
N GLY A 217 -15.24 -7.81 17.12
CA GLY A 217 -15.25 -7.83 15.66
C GLY A 217 -16.65 -7.51 15.12
N VAL A 218 -16.79 -7.51 13.82
CA VAL A 218 -18.06 -7.32 13.09
C VAL A 218 -19.19 -8.23 13.63
N HIS A 219 -18.81 -9.37 14.19
CA HIS A 219 -19.76 -10.33 14.79
C HIS A 219 -20.16 -10.03 16.24
N GLY A 220 -19.63 -8.94 16.83
CA GLY A 220 -19.98 -8.52 18.18
C GLY A 220 -19.49 -9.44 19.32
N PRO A 221 -19.81 -9.08 20.58
CA PRO A 221 -19.37 -9.83 21.76
C PRO A 221 -19.98 -11.23 21.86
N GLU A 222 -21.16 -11.48 21.32
CA GLU A 222 -21.82 -12.80 21.35
C GLU A 222 -20.99 -13.87 20.64
N PHE A 223 -20.26 -13.50 19.60
CA PHE A 223 -19.36 -14.39 18.89
C PHE A 223 -18.20 -14.85 19.78
N LEU A 224 -17.62 -13.92 20.55
CA LEU A 224 -16.57 -14.24 21.52
C LEU A 224 -17.09 -15.18 22.62
N GLU A 225 -18.30 -14.95 23.15
CA GLU A 225 -18.90 -15.80 24.14
C GLU A 225 -19.14 -17.23 23.63
N LYS A 226 -19.54 -17.39 22.40
CA LYS A 226 -19.64 -18.69 21.73
C LYS A 226 -18.31 -19.45 21.75
N PHE A 227 -17.20 -18.75 21.47
CA PHE A 227 -15.86 -19.33 21.51
C PHE A 227 -15.38 -19.62 22.94
N ARG A 228 -15.67 -18.74 23.91
CA ARG A 228 -15.40 -18.96 25.33
C ARG A 228 -16.03 -20.26 25.82
N LYS A 229 -17.30 -20.46 25.50
CA LYS A 229 -18.03 -21.70 25.81
C LYS A 229 -17.43 -22.93 25.14
N LYS A 230 -17.16 -22.83 23.82
CA LYS A 230 -16.56 -23.92 23.02
C LYS A 230 -15.18 -24.32 23.53
N LYS A 231 -14.34 -23.35 23.94
CA LYS A 231 -12.99 -23.59 24.44
C LYS A 231 -12.90 -23.80 25.94
N LYS A 232 -14.06 -23.72 26.67
CA LYS A 232 -14.12 -23.76 28.12
C LYS A 232 -13.15 -22.79 28.80
N ASN A 233 -12.96 -21.62 28.20
CA ASN A 233 -12.06 -20.59 28.69
C ASN A 233 -12.79 -19.23 28.74
N PRO A 234 -13.28 -18.83 29.91
CA PRO A 234 -13.98 -17.55 30.09
C PRO A 234 -13.08 -16.33 29.94
N SER A 235 -11.77 -16.52 30.09
CA SER A 235 -10.76 -15.43 29.92
C SER A 235 -10.30 -15.24 28.49
N LEU A 236 -10.87 -15.99 27.54
CA LEU A 236 -10.50 -15.83 26.12
C LEU A 236 -10.88 -14.42 25.64
N ARG A 237 -9.90 -13.68 25.12
CA ARG A 237 -10.07 -12.29 24.65
C ARG A 237 -10.29 -12.18 23.15
N VAL A 238 -9.81 -13.16 22.41
CA VAL A 238 -9.87 -13.20 20.94
C VAL A 238 -10.44 -14.55 20.53
N PRO A 239 -11.46 -14.60 19.68
CA PRO A 239 -11.91 -15.87 19.12
C PRO A 239 -10.74 -16.47 18.33
N ALA A 240 -10.37 -17.71 18.67
CA ALA A 240 -9.29 -18.44 17.99
C ALA A 240 -9.71 -18.92 16.59
N ALA A 241 -10.32 -18.05 15.82
CA ALA A 241 -10.97 -18.40 14.56
C ALA A 241 -10.30 -17.83 13.32
N TYR A 242 -9.11 -17.25 13.46
CA TYR A 242 -8.35 -16.94 12.25
C TYR A 242 -7.86 -18.24 11.65
N ASN A 243 -8.49 -18.63 10.56
CA ASN A 243 -8.02 -19.73 9.74
C ASN A 243 -7.50 -19.14 8.42
N PRO A 244 -6.18 -19.04 8.23
CA PRO A 244 -5.59 -18.42 7.05
C PRO A 244 -5.94 -19.11 5.74
N ILE A 245 -6.57 -20.31 5.81
CA ILE A 245 -7.02 -21.07 4.63
C ILE A 245 -8.39 -20.57 4.14
N TYR A 246 -9.17 -19.88 4.98
CA TYR A 246 -10.53 -19.44 4.67
C TYR A 246 -10.71 -17.93 4.63
N ASP A 247 -9.66 -17.16 4.35
CA ASP A 247 -9.76 -15.71 4.18
C ASP A 247 -10.41 -15.36 2.84
N LYS A 248 -11.69 -15.67 2.73
CA LYS A 248 -12.53 -15.08 1.70
C LYS A 248 -12.88 -13.68 2.14
N SER A 249 -12.53 -12.70 1.32
CA SER A 249 -13.04 -11.35 1.44
C SER A 249 -14.10 -11.12 0.37
N GLU A 250 -15.11 -10.39 0.72
CA GLU A 250 -16.17 -9.94 -0.19
C GLU A 250 -16.16 -8.42 -0.20
N THR A 251 -16.25 -7.81 -1.39
CA THR A 251 -16.32 -6.37 -1.52
C THR A 251 -17.77 -5.99 -1.76
N ILE A 252 -18.32 -5.17 -0.88
CA ILE A 252 -19.63 -4.54 -1.06
C ILE A 252 -19.39 -3.14 -1.59
N ILE A 253 -19.95 -2.83 -2.75
CA ILE A 253 -19.87 -1.50 -3.36
C ILE A 253 -21.25 -0.88 -3.30
N GLU A 254 -21.35 0.26 -2.60
CA GLU A 254 -22.57 1.06 -2.54
C GLU A 254 -22.34 2.40 -3.23
N HIS A 255 -23.30 2.81 -4.01
CA HIS A 255 -23.28 4.10 -4.69
C HIS A 255 -24.16 5.10 -3.97
N ILE A 256 -23.54 6.19 -3.51
CA ILE A 256 -24.26 7.33 -2.92
C ILE A 256 -24.66 8.28 -4.05
N SER A 257 -25.92 8.70 -4.07
CA SER A 257 -26.38 9.67 -5.06
C SER A 257 -25.62 10.99 -4.98
N ALA A 258 -25.48 11.72 -6.07
CA ALA A 258 -24.83 13.03 -6.07
C ALA A 258 -25.51 14.03 -5.10
N GLU A 259 -26.83 13.93 -4.93
CA GLU A 259 -27.59 14.75 -3.99
C GLU A 259 -27.23 14.42 -2.55
N ASP A 260 -27.16 13.14 -2.19
CA ASP A 260 -26.81 12.72 -0.83
C ASP A 260 -25.32 12.94 -0.53
N ALA A 261 -24.44 12.71 -1.50
CA ALA A 261 -23.04 13.06 -1.40
C ALA A 261 -22.84 14.55 -1.09
N LYS A 262 -23.62 15.44 -1.75
CA LYS A 262 -23.60 16.86 -1.47
C LYS A 262 -24.04 17.18 -0.02
N LYS A 263 -25.12 16.55 0.45
CA LYS A 263 -25.60 16.75 1.84
C LYS A 263 -24.54 16.33 2.86
N ILE A 264 -23.87 15.18 2.62
CA ILE A 264 -22.77 14.70 3.46
C ILE A 264 -21.62 15.71 3.45
N PHE A 265 -21.24 16.19 2.29
CA PHE A 265 -20.15 17.15 2.14
C PHE A 265 -20.45 18.49 2.84
N ASP A 266 -21.65 19.03 2.62
CA ASP A 266 -22.11 20.27 3.26
C ASP A 266 -22.11 20.15 4.80
N PHE A 267 -22.58 19.03 5.33
CA PHE A 267 -22.54 18.73 6.76
C PHE A 267 -21.09 18.64 7.30
N CYS A 268 -20.21 17.96 6.57
CA CYS A 268 -18.80 17.83 6.95
C CYS A 268 -18.11 19.19 6.98
N MET A 269 -18.38 20.03 6.00
CA MET A 269 -17.84 21.41 5.95
C MET A 269 -18.37 22.26 7.11
N GLU A 270 -19.67 22.20 7.40
CA GLU A 270 -20.27 22.92 8.54
C GLU A 270 -19.63 22.50 9.87
N LYS A 271 -19.43 21.19 10.07
CA LYS A 271 -18.89 20.64 11.32
C LYS A 271 -17.36 20.59 11.40
N GLN A 272 -16.67 21.01 10.33
CA GLN A 272 -15.20 20.93 10.19
C GLN A 272 -14.64 19.51 10.47
N ILE A 273 -15.31 18.51 9.95
CA ILE A 273 -14.89 17.10 10.03
C ILE A 273 -14.65 16.53 8.62
N ALA A 274 -13.78 15.54 8.53
CA ALA A 274 -13.57 14.83 7.27
C ALA A 274 -14.71 13.82 7.01
N PRO A 275 -15.14 13.60 5.75
CA PRO A 275 -16.19 12.63 5.42
C PRO A 275 -15.93 11.22 5.97
N GLU A 276 -14.67 10.80 6.02
CA GLU A 276 -14.24 9.51 6.57
C GLU A 276 -14.60 9.37 8.06
N SER A 277 -14.67 10.49 8.79
CA SER A 277 -15.05 10.50 10.22
C SER A 277 -16.52 10.20 10.46
N LEU A 278 -17.37 10.23 9.42
CA LEU A 278 -18.78 9.85 9.51
C LEU A 278 -19.00 8.34 9.33
N SER A 279 -18.05 7.65 8.69
CA SER A 279 -18.15 6.22 8.37
C SER A 279 -17.40 5.33 9.37
N SER A 280 -16.72 5.92 10.32
CA SER A 280 -16.01 5.22 11.41
C SER A 280 -16.86 5.21 12.71
#